data_c479fe2de551af18ce5cee159252faff
#
_entry.id   c479fe2de551af18ce5cee159252faff
#
_cell.length_a   1.000
_cell.length_b   1.000
_cell.length_c   1.000
_cell.angle_alpha   90.00
_cell.angle_beta   90.00
_cell.angle_gamma   90.00
#
_symmetry.space_group_name_H-M   'P 1'
#
loop_
_entity.id
_entity.type
_entity.pdbx_description
1 polymer ?
#
loop_
_entity_poly.entity_id
_entity_poly.type
_entity_poly.pdbx_seq_one_letter_code
_entity_poly.pdbx_strand_id
1 'polypeptide(L)'
;MQVLKSFPLHPTHYADDVAQILTPSIERYGEREWQAIVQTNELHGHLGIYATIGAKMGMFACEQLGAHHMHVTSYAGERPPLSCMNDGLQVSTASTLGHGLIHTIGDRPRPEARFQSDNGTILVRLKSCYAEQIESDLRLGREKWGTTSSHYWDYVRHLAIRYWMEMDREKIFEIVSD
;
A
#
# COMPACT_ATOMS: atom_id res chain seq x y z
N MET A 1 3.57 21.98 -7.52
CA MET A 1 3.25 22.92 -6.41
C MET A 1 2.44 22.15 -5.37
N GLN A 2 2.96 22.06 -4.15
CA GLN A 2 2.27 21.31 -3.08
C GLN A 2 1.09 22.13 -2.56
N VAL A 3 -0.01 21.45 -2.25
CA VAL A 3 -1.21 22.09 -1.66
C VAL A 3 -0.99 22.41 -0.18
N LEU A 4 -0.32 21.50 0.55
CA LEU A 4 0.03 21.70 1.95
C LEU A 4 1.43 22.30 2.08
N LYS A 5 1.61 23.26 3.00
CA LYS A 5 2.95 23.76 3.37
C LYS A 5 3.77 22.69 4.10
N SER A 6 3.11 21.90 4.94
CA SER A 6 3.66 20.73 5.63
C SER A 6 2.54 19.72 5.84
N PHE A 7 2.90 18.45 5.89
CA PHE A 7 1.94 17.39 6.22
C PHE A 7 1.63 17.44 7.72
N PRO A 8 0.36 17.22 8.12
CA PRO A 8 0.00 17.24 9.54
C PRO A 8 0.61 16.03 10.27
N LEU A 9 1.46 16.30 11.28
CA LEU A 9 2.13 15.27 12.06
C LEU A 9 1.72 15.27 13.54
N HIS A 10 0.69 16.06 13.91
CA HIS A 10 0.22 16.08 15.29
C HIS A 10 -0.84 14.98 15.50
N PRO A 11 -0.75 14.18 16.57
CA PRO A 11 -1.65 13.05 16.82
C PRO A 11 -3.15 13.39 16.79
N THR A 12 -3.53 14.62 17.18
CA THR A 12 -4.93 15.07 17.18
C THR A 12 -5.60 15.12 15.81
N HIS A 13 -4.83 14.99 14.73
CA HIS A 13 -5.38 14.93 13.36
C HIS A 13 -5.81 13.51 12.93
N TYR A 14 -5.53 12.51 13.76
CA TYR A 14 -5.74 11.10 13.43
C TYR A 14 -6.73 10.43 14.37
N ALA A 15 -7.35 9.36 13.92
CA ALA A 15 -8.10 8.48 14.78
C ALA A 15 -7.17 7.87 15.86
N ASP A 16 -7.71 7.60 17.05
CA ASP A 16 -6.91 7.24 18.23
C ASP A 16 -5.95 6.06 18.00
N ASP A 17 -6.37 5.04 17.28
CA ASP A 17 -5.58 3.86 16.95
C ASP A 17 -4.44 4.17 15.97
N VAL A 18 -4.68 5.08 15.03
CA VAL A 18 -3.65 5.56 14.08
C VAL A 18 -2.70 6.54 14.77
N ALA A 19 -3.20 7.40 15.65
CA ALA A 19 -2.40 8.34 16.42
C ALA A 19 -1.33 7.62 17.28
N GLN A 20 -1.67 6.44 17.81
CA GLN A 20 -0.75 5.61 18.63
C GLN A 20 0.46 5.11 17.83
N ILE A 21 0.31 4.89 16.53
CA ILE A 21 1.39 4.38 15.67
C ILE A 21 2.15 5.48 14.92
N LEU A 22 1.77 6.75 15.05
CA LEU A 22 2.39 7.85 14.31
C LEU A 22 3.89 7.94 14.57
N THR A 23 4.29 8.16 15.81
CA THR A 23 5.71 8.31 16.16
C THR A 23 6.53 7.06 15.82
N PRO A 24 6.15 5.85 16.27
CA PRO A 24 6.95 4.66 15.96
C PRO A 24 6.99 4.33 14.46
N SER A 25 5.96 4.67 13.68
CA SER A 25 5.98 4.48 12.22
C SER A 25 6.98 5.41 11.55
N ILE A 26 6.96 6.70 11.94
CA ILE A 26 7.88 7.69 11.38
C ILE A 26 9.33 7.38 11.74
N GLU A 27 9.59 7.02 13.00
CA GLU A 27 10.94 6.62 13.45
C GLU A 27 11.47 5.41 12.69
N ARG A 28 10.59 4.46 12.35
CA ARG A 28 11.00 3.22 11.69
C ARG A 28 11.07 3.31 10.18
N TYR A 29 10.14 4.01 9.54
CA TYR A 29 9.95 3.97 8.09
C TYR A 29 10.07 5.33 7.42
N GLY A 30 10.17 6.39 8.20
CA GLY A 30 10.28 7.76 7.72
C GLY A 30 8.93 8.44 7.46
N GLU A 31 8.97 9.77 7.48
CA GLU A 31 7.80 10.63 7.28
C GLU A 31 7.15 10.44 5.90
N ARG A 32 7.95 10.19 4.86
CA ARG A 32 7.44 9.99 3.50
C ARG A 32 6.55 8.77 3.38
N GLU A 33 6.90 7.64 4.03
CA GLU A 33 6.06 6.46 4.05
C GLU A 33 4.77 6.73 4.82
N TRP A 34 4.86 7.40 5.97
CA TRP A 34 3.69 7.82 6.73
C TRP A 34 2.71 8.62 5.86
N GLN A 35 3.20 9.68 5.19
CA GLN A 35 2.39 10.53 4.32
C GLN A 35 1.74 9.72 3.19
N ALA A 36 2.50 8.86 2.52
CA ALA A 36 2.00 8.05 1.42
C ALA A 36 0.88 7.10 1.89
N ILE A 37 1.05 6.44 3.05
CA ILE A 37 0.04 5.51 3.57
C ILE A 37 -1.21 6.26 4.03
N VAL A 38 -1.08 7.39 4.72
CA VAL A 38 -2.23 8.21 5.13
C VAL A 38 -3.01 8.69 3.91
N GLN A 39 -2.34 9.32 2.94
CA GLN A 39 -3.00 9.82 1.73
C GLN A 39 -3.67 8.70 0.93
N THR A 40 -3.04 7.54 0.86
CA THR A 40 -3.62 6.36 0.20
C THR A 40 -4.91 5.94 0.87
N ASN A 41 -4.94 5.82 2.20
CA ASN A 41 -6.11 5.34 2.91
C ASN A 41 -7.23 6.38 2.98
N GLU A 42 -6.91 7.68 2.95
CA GLU A 42 -7.89 8.74 2.77
C GLU A 42 -8.53 8.68 1.36
N LEU A 43 -7.74 8.49 0.31
CA LEU A 43 -8.24 8.26 -1.05
C LEU A 43 -9.12 7.00 -1.13
N HIS A 44 -8.66 5.92 -0.49
CA HIS A 44 -9.32 4.61 -0.49
C HIS A 44 -10.62 4.58 0.34
N GLY A 45 -10.82 5.55 1.22
CA GLY A 45 -12.02 5.70 2.04
C GLY A 45 -12.06 4.84 3.32
N HIS A 46 -11.06 4.03 3.57
CA HIS A 46 -10.87 3.30 4.82
C HIS A 46 -9.42 2.78 4.94
N LEU A 47 -9.02 2.38 6.14
CA LEU A 47 -7.70 1.79 6.35
C LEU A 47 -7.67 0.36 5.79
N GLY A 48 -7.05 0.21 4.62
CA GLY A 48 -7.00 -1.02 3.83
C GLY A 48 -5.63 -1.70 3.87
N ILE A 49 -5.61 -3.04 4.00
CA ILE A 49 -4.36 -3.82 4.01
C ILE A 49 -3.65 -3.67 2.67
N TYR A 50 -4.30 -4.01 1.56
CA TYR A 50 -3.67 -3.97 0.26
C TYR A 50 -3.41 -2.54 -0.24
N ALA A 51 -4.20 -1.55 0.16
CA ALA A 51 -3.92 -0.14 -0.08
C ALA A 51 -2.59 0.27 0.57
N THR A 52 -2.39 -0.11 1.84
CA THR A 52 -1.13 0.10 2.57
C THR A 52 0.05 -0.65 1.94
N ILE A 53 -0.13 -1.92 1.53
CA ILE A 53 0.91 -2.70 0.83
C ILE A 53 1.28 -2.05 -0.50
N GLY A 54 0.30 -1.54 -1.25
CA GLY A 54 0.55 -0.81 -2.51
C GLY A 54 1.37 0.45 -2.30
N ALA A 55 1.07 1.23 -1.25
CA ALA A 55 1.85 2.41 -0.89
C ALA A 55 3.32 2.05 -0.55
N LYS A 56 3.53 1.00 0.25
CA LYS A 56 4.87 0.49 0.58
C LYS A 56 5.61 -0.02 -0.67
N MET A 57 4.92 -0.71 -1.58
CA MET A 57 5.50 -1.22 -2.84
C MET A 57 5.96 -0.08 -3.75
N GLY A 58 5.15 0.95 -3.91
CA GLY A 58 5.54 2.11 -4.72
C GLY A 58 6.70 2.90 -4.08
N MET A 59 6.72 3.06 -2.75
CA MET A 59 7.85 3.64 -2.04
C MET A 59 9.14 2.86 -2.26
N PHE A 60 9.08 1.53 -2.13
CA PHE A 60 10.21 0.64 -2.41
C PHE A 60 10.71 0.81 -3.85
N ALA A 61 9.82 0.80 -4.82
CA ALA A 61 10.19 0.99 -6.23
C ALA A 61 10.82 2.37 -6.50
N CYS A 62 10.29 3.44 -5.88
CA CYS A 62 10.88 4.78 -5.98
C CYS A 62 12.32 4.83 -5.46
N GLU A 63 12.60 4.14 -4.35
CA GLU A 63 13.95 4.06 -3.76
C GLU A 63 14.89 3.25 -4.65
N GLN A 64 14.45 2.09 -5.15
CA GLN A 64 15.27 1.23 -6.02
C GLN A 64 15.63 1.90 -7.35
N LEU A 65 14.72 2.66 -7.94
CA LEU A 65 14.92 3.34 -9.21
C LEU A 65 15.43 4.78 -9.06
N GLY A 66 15.41 5.36 -7.85
CA GLY A 66 15.74 6.77 -7.65
C GLY A 66 14.82 7.71 -8.46
N ALA A 67 13.55 7.34 -8.66
CA ALA A 67 12.63 8.02 -9.56
C ALA A 67 11.22 8.13 -8.96
N HIS A 68 10.48 9.15 -9.45
CA HIS A 68 9.05 9.34 -9.25
C HIS A 68 8.40 9.60 -10.61
N HIS A 69 7.07 9.55 -10.71
CA HIS A 69 6.34 9.71 -11.98
C HIS A 69 6.78 8.70 -13.05
N MET A 70 6.85 7.44 -12.67
CA MET A 70 7.24 6.36 -13.56
C MET A 70 6.01 5.68 -14.18
N HIS A 71 6.18 4.96 -15.27
CA HIS A 71 5.13 4.10 -15.80
C HIS A 71 4.97 2.87 -14.90
N VAL A 72 3.74 2.63 -14.45
CA VAL A 72 3.40 1.50 -13.56
C VAL A 72 2.43 0.57 -14.27
N THR A 73 2.77 -0.72 -14.35
CA THR A 73 1.84 -1.77 -14.74
C THR A 73 1.54 -2.62 -13.52
N SER A 74 0.33 -2.50 -12.98
CA SER A 74 -0.13 -3.28 -11.85
C SER A 74 -0.76 -4.60 -12.30
N TYR A 75 -0.37 -5.69 -11.66
CA TYR A 75 -0.97 -7.00 -11.86
C TYR A 75 -2.01 -7.36 -10.79
N ALA A 76 -2.38 -6.41 -9.93
CA ALA A 76 -3.38 -6.61 -8.88
C ALA A 76 -4.83 -6.71 -9.40
N GLY A 77 -5.03 -6.46 -10.69
CA GLY A 77 -6.36 -6.49 -11.31
C GLY A 77 -7.26 -5.35 -10.86
N GLU A 78 -8.58 -5.54 -11.05
CA GLU A 78 -9.60 -4.50 -10.82
C GLU A 78 -10.67 -4.92 -9.81
N ARG A 79 -10.46 -6.04 -9.09
CA ARG A 79 -11.43 -6.55 -8.12
C ARG A 79 -10.82 -6.61 -6.71
N PRO A 80 -11.50 -6.01 -5.71
CA PRO A 80 -11.08 -6.12 -4.32
C PRO A 80 -11.00 -7.58 -3.83
N PRO A 81 -10.16 -7.86 -2.85
CA PRO A 81 -9.38 -6.91 -2.06
C PRO A 81 -8.02 -6.55 -2.66
N LEU A 82 -7.50 -7.34 -3.61
CA LEU A 82 -6.14 -7.18 -4.11
C LEU A 82 -5.94 -5.88 -4.92
N SER A 83 -6.93 -5.51 -5.73
CA SER A 83 -6.90 -4.28 -6.55
C SER A 83 -6.77 -2.99 -5.74
N CYS A 84 -7.05 -3.02 -4.43
CA CYS A 84 -6.81 -1.89 -3.52
C CYS A 84 -5.33 -1.45 -3.50
N MET A 85 -4.40 -2.33 -3.91
CA MET A 85 -3.00 -1.96 -4.11
C MET A 85 -2.83 -0.81 -5.11
N ASN A 86 -3.72 -0.70 -6.10
CA ASN A 86 -3.62 0.32 -7.14
C ASN A 86 -3.70 1.74 -6.59
N ASP A 87 -4.46 1.96 -5.50
CA ASP A 87 -4.55 3.27 -4.85
C ASP A 87 -3.22 3.63 -4.20
N GLY A 88 -2.61 2.69 -3.51
CA GLY A 88 -1.29 2.86 -2.89
C GLY A 88 -0.18 3.11 -3.91
N LEU A 89 -0.18 2.37 -5.01
CA LEU A 89 0.77 2.57 -6.10
C LEU A 89 0.67 3.97 -6.68
N GLN A 90 -0.55 4.46 -6.95
CA GLN A 90 -0.77 5.81 -7.50
C GLN A 90 -0.23 6.89 -6.57
N VAL A 91 -0.58 6.84 -5.29
CA VAL A 91 -0.21 7.86 -4.32
C VAL A 91 1.30 7.89 -4.08
N SER A 92 1.91 6.73 -3.84
CA SER A 92 3.32 6.64 -3.45
C SER A 92 4.30 6.95 -4.58
N THR A 93 3.91 6.69 -5.83
CA THR A 93 4.74 6.95 -7.01
C THR A 93 4.38 8.24 -7.74
N ALA A 94 3.23 8.87 -7.40
CA ALA A 94 2.60 9.95 -8.15
C ALA A 94 2.24 9.56 -9.61
N SER A 95 2.19 8.26 -9.90
CA SER A 95 1.85 7.71 -11.23
C SER A 95 0.35 7.43 -11.29
N THR A 96 -0.43 8.46 -11.50
CA THR A 96 -1.89 8.36 -11.42
C THR A 96 -2.54 7.95 -12.73
N LEU A 97 -3.76 7.42 -12.64
CA LEU A 97 -4.63 7.16 -13.81
C LEU A 97 -4.88 8.45 -14.60
N GLY A 98 -5.10 9.57 -13.91
CA GLY A 98 -5.31 10.88 -14.55
C GLY A 98 -4.11 11.37 -15.36
N HIS A 99 -2.90 10.95 -15.02
CA HIS A 99 -1.69 11.22 -15.80
C HIS A 99 -1.41 10.16 -16.89
N GLY A 100 -2.20 9.08 -16.97
CA GLY A 100 -1.96 7.97 -17.89
C GLY A 100 -0.72 7.16 -17.56
N LEU A 101 -0.24 7.22 -16.31
CA LEU A 101 1.02 6.59 -15.90
C LEU A 101 0.84 5.24 -15.21
N ILE A 102 -0.39 4.87 -14.84
CA ILE A 102 -0.69 3.54 -14.29
C ILE A 102 -1.68 2.79 -15.19
N HIS A 103 -1.41 1.51 -15.40
CA HIS A 103 -2.27 0.57 -16.08
C HIS A 103 -2.46 -0.68 -15.23
N THR A 104 -3.65 -1.29 -15.29
CA THR A 104 -3.96 -2.53 -14.58
C THR A 104 -4.09 -3.69 -15.55
N ILE A 105 -3.57 -4.85 -15.17
CA ILE A 105 -3.74 -6.13 -15.87
C ILE A 105 -4.55 -7.05 -14.97
N GLY A 106 -5.75 -7.42 -15.44
CA GLY A 106 -6.70 -8.23 -14.69
C GLY A 106 -6.59 -9.74 -14.90
N ASP A 107 -5.75 -10.20 -15.84
CA ASP A 107 -5.53 -11.62 -16.05
C ASP A 107 -4.62 -12.19 -14.97
N ARG A 108 -5.13 -13.16 -14.19
CA ARG A 108 -4.44 -13.79 -13.05
C ARG A 108 -3.92 -12.77 -12.03
N PRO A 109 -4.81 -12.10 -11.27
CA PRO A 109 -4.42 -11.08 -10.31
C PRO A 109 -3.40 -11.60 -9.29
N ARG A 110 -2.35 -10.81 -9.04
CA ARG A 110 -1.28 -11.12 -8.11
C ARG A 110 -0.67 -9.84 -7.53
N PRO A 111 -0.12 -9.88 -6.30
CA PRO A 111 0.42 -8.69 -5.64
C PRO A 111 1.80 -8.30 -6.20
N GLU A 112 1.78 -7.79 -7.42
CA GLU A 112 2.96 -7.52 -8.25
C GLU A 112 2.72 -6.27 -9.10
N ALA A 113 3.78 -5.48 -9.31
CA ALA A 113 3.76 -4.36 -10.25
C ALA A 113 5.12 -4.18 -10.93
N ARG A 114 5.09 -3.81 -12.21
CA ARG A 114 6.26 -3.40 -13.00
C ARG A 114 6.35 -1.87 -12.96
N PHE A 115 7.55 -1.38 -12.69
CA PHE A 115 7.86 0.04 -12.63
C PHE A 115 8.94 0.36 -13.67
N GLN A 116 8.69 1.36 -14.49
CA GLN A 116 9.60 1.78 -15.57
C GLN A 116 9.83 3.28 -15.50
N SER A 117 11.09 3.66 -15.43
CA SER A 117 11.58 5.04 -15.46
C SER A 117 12.77 5.18 -16.41
N ASP A 118 13.31 6.39 -16.54
CA ASP A 118 14.56 6.63 -17.28
C ASP A 118 15.76 5.90 -16.64
N ASN A 119 15.70 5.58 -15.35
CA ASN A 119 16.76 4.89 -14.63
C ASN A 119 16.70 3.35 -14.74
N GLY A 120 15.65 2.81 -15.36
CA GLY A 120 15.51 1.38 -15.60
C GLY A 120 14.09 0.86 -15.37
N THR A 121 13.99 -0.46 -15.40
CA THR A 121 12.73 -1.19 -15.17
C THR A 121 12.94 -2.25 -14.12
N ILE A 122 12.01 -2.35 -13.16
CA ILE A 122 11.97 -3.42 -12.18
C ILE A 122 10.56 -4.01 -12.08
N LEU A 123 10.49 -5.31 -11.77
CA LEU A 123 9.28 -6.00 -11.41
C LEU A 123 9.33 -6.31 -9.91
N VAL A 124 8.43 -5.71 -9.15
CA VAL A 124 8.35 -5.88 -7.69
C VAL A 124 7.18 -6.78 -7.34
N ARG A 125 7.43 -7.76 -6.48
CA ARG A 125 6.43 -8.71 -5.99
C ARG A 125 6.40 -8.73 -4.47
N LEU A 126 5.22 -8.80 -3.88
CA LEU A 126 5.06 -9.17 -2.47
C LEU A 126 5.43 -10.65 -2.33
N LYS A 127 6.41 -10.96 -1.47
CA LYS A 127 6.84 -12.35 -1.23
C LYS A 127 5.67 -13.23 -0.81
N SER A 128 5.65 -14.47 -1.30
CA SER A 128 4.52 -15.40 -1.13
C SER A 128 4.13 -15.61 0.33
N CYS A 129 5.10 -15.71 1.24
CA CYS A 129 4.83 -15.90 2.67
C CYS A 129 3.98 -14.78 3.28
N TYR A 130 4.18 -13.51 2.87
CA TYR A 130 3.37 -12.38 3.33
C TYR A 130 2.00 -12.33 2.64
N ALA A 131 1.94 -12.68 1.35
CA ALA A 131 0.68 -12.76 0.62
C ALA A 131 -0.24 -13.84 1.22
N GLU A 132 0.31 -15.03 1.50
CA GLU A 132 -0.39 -16.14 2.14
C GLU A 132 -0.83 -15.81 3.56
N GLN A 133 -0.01 -15.09 4.32
CA GLN A 133 -0.38 -14.61 5.67
C GLN A 133 -1.58 -13.67 5.60
N ILE A 134 -1.55 -12.68 4.72
CA ILE A 134 -2.67 -11.72 4.55
C ILE A 134 -3.95 -12.47 4.15
N GLU A 135 -3.85 -13.38 3.17
CA GLU A 135 -4.98 -14.16 2.70
C GLU A 135 -5.58 -15.04 3.82
N SER A 136 -4.71 -15.69 4.58
CA SER A 136 -5.11 -16.52 5.72
C SER A 136 -5.82 -15.71 6.80
N ASP A 137 -5.27 -14.56 7.18
CA ASP A 137 -5.87 -13.69 8.19
C ASP A 137 -7.22 -13.13 7.73
N LEU A 138 -7.33 -12.69 6.48
CA LEU A 138 -8.60 -12.24 5.91
C LEU A 138 -9.64 -13.36 5.84
N ARG A 139 -9.22 -14.58 5.51
CA ARG A 139 -10.09 -15.76 5.49
C ARG A 139 -10.65 -16.05 6.88
N LEU A 140 -9.79 -16.09 7.91
CA LEU A 140 -10.21 -16.28 9.30
C LEU A 140 -11.27 -15.26 9.74
N GLY A 141 -11.06 -13.99 9.40
CA GLY A 141 -12.03 -12.94 9.67
C GLY A 141 -13.38 -13.18 8.97
N ARG A 142 -13.34 -13.54 7.68
CA ARG A 142 -14.56 -13.84 6.90
C ARG A 142 -15.33 -15.03 7.45
N GLU A 143 -14.62 -16.09 7.80
CA GLU A 143 -15.22 -17.31 8.37
C GLU A 143 -15.89 -17.02 9.73
N LYS A 144 -15.26 -16.17 10.55
CA LYS A 144 -15.75 -15.89 11.89
C LYS A 144 -16.93 -14.90 11.94
N TRP A 145 -16.93 -13.86 11.11
CA TRP A 145 -17.87 -12.76 11.22
C TRP A 145 -18.70 -12.50 9.97
N GLY A 146 -18.31 -13.05 8.81
CA GLY A 146 -18.87 -12.66 7.52
C GLY A 146 -18.46 -11.24 7.10
N THR A 147 -18.44 -10.97 5.81
CA THR A 147 -17.92 -9.70 5.25
C THR A 147 -18.87 -8.50 5.42
N THR A 148 -20.12 -8.72 5.82
CA THR A 148 -21.12 -7.68 6.03
C THR A 148 -21.17 -7.18 7.49
N SER A 149 -20.48 -7.84 8.40
CA SER A 149 -20.45 -7.50 9.82
C SER A 149 -19.52 -6.33 10.11
N SER A 150 -19.92 -5.43 11.02
CA SER A 150 -19.01 -4.39 11.57
C SER A 150 -17.78 -5.00 12.23
N HIS A 151 -17.95 -6.14 12.95
CA HIS A 151 -16.83 -6.85 13.57
C HIS A 151 -15.77 -7.32 12.58
N TYR A 152 -16.17 -7.69 11.35
CA TYR A 152 -15.21 -8.01 10.30
C TYR A 152 -14.39 -6.79 9.90
N TRP A 153 -15.02 -5.63 9.75
CA TRP A 153 -14.33 -4.41 9.37
C TRP A 153 -13.44 -3.85 10.47
N ASP A 154 -13.86 -3.98 11.74
CA ASP A 154 -13.01 -3.68 12.90
C ASP A 154 -11.77 -4.59 12.91
N TYR A 155 -11.95 -5.88 12.64
CA TYR A 155 -10.85 -6.83 12.53
C TYR A 155 -9.90 -6.49 11.38
N VAL A 156 -10.42 -6.17 10.19
CA VAL A 156 -9.60 -5.76 9.03
C VAL A 156 -8.81 -4.48 9.34
N ARG A 157 -9.42 -3.51 10.03
CA ARG A 157 -8.75 -2.30 10.49
C ARG A 157 -7.58 -2.59 11.41
N HIS A 158 -7.78 -3.45 12.42
CA HIS A 158 -6.70 -3.86 13.33
C HIS A 158 -5.57 -4.61 12.60
N LEU A 159 -5.92 -5.46 11.64
CA LEU A 159 -4.93 -6.11 10.77
C LEU A 159 -4.13 -5.10 9.96
N ALA A 160 -4.79 -4.11 9.38
CA ALA A 160 -4.14 -3.09 8.58
C ALA A 160 -3.14 -2.25 9.39
N ILE A 161 -3.51 -1.87 10.63
CA ILE A 161 -2.60 -1.19 11.58
C ILE A 161 -1.41 -2.08 11.92
N ARG A 162 -1.67 -3.36 12.25
CA ARG A 162 -0.59 -4.33 12.53
C ARG A 162 0.36 -4.45 11.36
N TYR A 163 -0.14 -4.64 10.15
CA TYR A 163 0.70 -4.77 8.96
C TYR A 163 1.42 -3.48 8.59
N TRP A 164 0.81 -2.32 8.83
CA TRP A 164 1.51 -1.05 8.68
C TRP A 164 2.77 -1.00 9.52
N MET A 165 2.68 -1.45 10.80
CA MET A 165 3.78 -1.44 11.75
C MET A 165 4.81 -2.56 11.55
N GLU A 166 4.37 -3.75 11.14
CA GLU A 166 5.22 -4.96 11.11
C GLU A 166 5.84 -5.21 9.74
N MET A 167 5.16 -4.88 8.66
CA MET A 167 5.61 -5.15 7.30
C MET A 167 6.59 -4.08 6.80
N ASP A 168 7.86 -4.35 7.00
CA ASP A 168 8.97 -3.54 6.54
C ASP A 168 9.14 -3.69 5.02
N ARG A 169 9.04 -2.59 4.25
CA ARG A 169 9.12 -2.61 2.78
C ARG A 169 10.41 -3.22 2.25
N GLU A 170 11.53 -3.08 2.99
CA GLU A 170 12.81 -3.68 2.60
C GLU A 170 12.81 -5.21 2.71
N LYS A 171 11.88 -5.79 3.45
CA LYS A 171 11.84 -7.23 3.75
C LYS A 171 10.72 -7.96 3.02
N ILE A 172 9.57 -7.29 2.81
CA ILE A 172 8.37 -7.95 2.31
C ILE A 172 8.33 -8.09 0.79
N PHE A 173 9.11 -7.28 0.07
CA PHE A 173 9.16 -7.31 -1.38
C PHE A 173 10.41 -8.02 -1.90
N GLU A 174 10.30 -8.48 -3.13
CA GLU A 174 11.41 -8.98 -3.94
C GLU A 174 11.35 -8.35 -5.33
N ILE A 175 12.53 -8.12 -5.92
CA ILE A 175 12.66 -7.78 -7.33
C ILE A 175 12.78 -9.10 -8.10
N VAL A 176 11.86 -9.30 -9.02
CA VAL A 176 11.83 -10.49 -9.87
C VAL A 176 12.71 -10.24 -11.09
N SER A 177 13.69 -11.10 -11.32
CA SER A 177 14.47 -11.09 -12.57
C SER A 177 13.58 -11.58 -13.72
N ASP A 178 13.61 -10.86 -14.85
CA ASP A 178 12.94 -11.28 -16.09
C ASP A 178 13.56 -12.54 -16.66
#